data_3f70d1e6dc853254569802ccfcc2b743
#
_entry.id   3f70d1e6dc853254569802ccfcc2b743
#
_cell.length_a   1.000
_cell.length_b   1.000
_cell.length_c   1.000
_cell.angle_alpha   90.00
_cell.angle_beta   90.00
_cell.angle_gamma   90.00
#
_symmetry.space_group_name_H-M   'P 1'
#
loop_
_entity.id
_entity.type
_entity.pdbx_description
1 polymer ?
#
loop_
_entity_poly.entity_id
_entity_poly.type
_entity_poly.pdbx_seq_one_letter_code
_entity_poly.pdbx_strand_id
1 'polypeptide(L)'
;MKRYKASICWIIAVFILSLSSLVFAQEDRKGCKDHPLFSRMQGYRIAVCRDREFDAEDFIDPATQQKVTIEGRKFHTEYSALKPFEGKYSRLQVSRNYTNAITKIGGIAYEKNPKDPSETSMKLIKDDKEIWAKLQFNFGANYLYLTIVEKQAMAQQVVADARFMAEGINTTGHVALYGIHFDFNKADVKPESEPALKEITILLQKDPKLKIYVVGHTDNAGGLDYNMKLSHQRAEAVVKELISKYKIAPDRL
;
A
#
# COMPACT_ATOMS: atom_id res chain seq x y z
N MET A 1 0.60 86.50 -49.00
CA MET A 1 1.46 85.37 -48.89
C MET A 1 1.54 84.98 -47.39
N LYS A 2 0.79 83.91 -47.02
CA LYS A 2 0.75 83.40 -45.61
C LYS A 2 1.63 82.10 -45.56
N ARG A 3 2.68 82.14 -44.69
CA ARG A 3 3.52 81.03 -44.44
C ARG A 3 2.92 80.16 -43.34
N TYR A 4 2.59 78.89 -43.65
CA TYR A 4 2.20 77.91 -42.67
C TYR A 4 3.44 77.29 -42.03
N LYS A 5 3.60 77.40 -40.74
CA LYS A 5 4.59 76.66 -39.93
C LYS A 5 4.01 75.28 -39.63
N ALA A 6 4.66 74.23 -40.15
CA ALA A 6 4.33 72.89 -39.78
C ALA A 6 4.98 72.54 -38.44
N SER A 7 4.17 72.25 -37.42
CA SER A 7 4.61 71.69 -36.11
C SER A 7 4.70 70.20 -36.24
N ILE A 8 5.92 69.66 -36.20
CA ILE A 8 6.18 68.22 -36.14
C ILE A 8 5.98 67.78 -34.70
N CYS A 9 4.89 67.07 -34.41
CA CYS A 9 4.63 66.41 -33.16
C CYS A 9 5.36 65.07 -33.13
N TRP A 10 6.42 64.99 -32.29
CA TRP A 10 7.11 63.72 -32.02
C TRP A 10 6.27 62.89 -31.06
N ILE A 11 5.61 61.83 -31.56
CA ILE A 11 4.96 60.83 -30.73
C ILE A 11 6.02 59.81 -30.33
N ILE A 12 6.53 59.89 -29.09
CA ILE A 12 7.36 58.85 -28.49
C ILE A 12 6.43 57.71 -28.06
N ALA A 13 6.36 56.67 -28.87
CA ALA A 13 5.69 55.42 -28.48
C ALA A 13 6.62 54.69 -27.50
N VAL A 14 6.34 54.77 -26.21
CA VAL A 14 7.00 53.96 -25.17
C VAL A 14 6.42 52.55 -25.31
N PHE A 15 7.16 51.66 -26.00
CA PHE A 15 6.86 50.23 -26.05
C PHE A 15 7.26 49.62 -24.69
N ILE A 16 6.32 49.55 -23.75
CA ILE A 16 6.48 48.80 -22.50
C ILE A 16 6.45 47.30 -22.87
N LEU A 17 7.63 46.71 -23.07
CA LEU A 17 7.79 45.24 -23.08
C LEU A 17 7.44 44.79 -21.65
N SER A 18 6.22 44.38 -21.42
CA SER A 18 5.87 43.52 -20.30
C SER A 18 6.54 42.17 -20.48
N LEU A 19 7.72 41.98 -19.87
CA LEU A 19 8.27 40.65 -19.62
C LEU A 19 7.29 39.97 -18.65
N SER A 20 6.28 39.30 -19.20
CA SER A 20 5.58 38.27 -18.50
C SER A 20 6.59 37.15 -18.23
N SER A 21 7.21 37.19 -17.05
CA SER A 21 7.92 36.03 -16.53
C SER A 21 6.94 34.86 -16.55
N LEU A 22 7.13 33.97 -17.52
CA LEU A 22 6.50 32.64 -17.53
C LEU A 22 6.94 31.97 -16.22
N VAL A 23 6.15 32.13 -15.19
CA VAL A 23 6.23 31.29 -14.00
C VAL A 23 5.80 29.91 -14.52
N PHE A 24 6.80 29.08 -14.87
CA PHE A 24 6.54 27.66 -15.05
C PHE A 24 5.95 27.18 -13.72
N ALA A 25 4.63 27.02 -13.68
CA ALA A 25 3.98 26.33 -12.59
C ALA A 25 4.66 24.96 -12.49
N GLN A 26 5.37 24.73 -11.40
CA GLN A 26 5.97 23.43 -11.15
C GLN A 26 4.83 22.44 -10.92
N GLU A 27 4.48 21.69 -11.97
CA GLU A 27 3.39 20.73 -11.94
C GLU A 27 3.79 19.45 -11.18
N ASP A 28 2.79 18.69 -10.79
CA ASP A 28 2.99 17.36 -10.28
C ASP A 28 3.68 16.46 -11.31
N ARG A 29 4.45 15.50 -10.80
CA ARG A 29 5.00 14.46 -11.67
C ARG A 29 3.87 13.73 -12.39
N LYS A 30 3.98 13.63 -13.71
CA LYS A 30 2.99 12.98 -14.57
C LYS A 30 2.67 11.56 -14.07
N GLY A 31 1.38 11.26 -13.95
CA GLY A 31 0.88 9.96 -13.48
C GLY A 31 0.81 9.80 -11.96
N CYS A 32 1.35 10.74 -11.18
CA CYS A 32 1.23 10.71 -9.72
C CYS A 32 -0.07 11.34 -9.23
N LYS A 33 -0.61 10.77 -8.16
CA LYS A 33 -1.80 11.28 -7.45
C LYS A 33 -1.60 11.14 -5.95
N ASP A 34 -2.29 11.97 -5.18
CA ASP A 34 -2.36 11.81 -3.74
C ASP A 34 -3.08 10.50 -3.37
N HIS A 35 -2.64 9.89 -2.27
CA HIS A 35 -3.36 8.75 -1.71
C HIS A 35 -4.72 9.21 -1.16
N PRO A 36 -5.83 8.43 -1.34
CA PRO A 36 -7.17 8.84 -0.91
C PRO A 36 -7.30 9.18 0.59
N LEU A 37 -6.38 8.69 1.42
CA LEU A 37 -6.39 8.95 2.87
C LEU A 37 -6.16 10.42 3.20
N PHE A 38 -5.32 11.13 2.43
CA PHE A 38 -4.94 12.51 2.69
C PHE A 38 -4.95 13.36 1.43
N SER A 39 -5.49 14.57 1.53
CA SER A 39 -5.14 15.65 0.62
C SER A 39 -3.83 16.30 1.07
N ARG A 40 -2.99 16.71 0.13
CA ARG A 40 -1.77 17.46 0.47
C ARG A 40 -2.09 18.88 0.93
N MET A 41 -1.17 19.48 1.67
CA MET A 41 -1.23 20.90 2.00
C MET A 41 -0.97 21.78 0.77
N GLN A 42 -1.59 22.95 0.76
CA GLN A 42 -1.35 23.96 -0.28
C GLN A 42 0.14 24.30 -0.39
N GLY A 43 0.61 24.51 -1.61
CA GLY A 43 2.00 24.94 -1.84
C GLY A 43 2.99 23.79 -2.00
N TYR A 44 2.53 22.55 -2.04
CA TYR A 44 3.34 21.40 -2.39
C TYR A 44 2.95 20.82 -3.76
N ARG A 45 3.92 20.27 -4.45
CA ARG A 45 3.73 19.42 -5.63
C ARG A 45 4.26 18.03 -5.37
N ILE A 46 3.76 17.03 -6.09
CA ILE A 46 4.34 15.69 -6.07
C ILE A 46 5.59 15.68 -6.94
N ALA A 47 6.75 15.44 -6.31
CA ALA A 47 8.02 15.28 -7.00
C ALA A 47 8.27 13.84 -7.43
N VAL A 48 7.88 12.87 -6.58
CA VAL A 48 8.01 11.42 -6.83
C VAL A 48 6.80 10.72 -6.24
N CYS A 49 6.35 9.65 -6.91
CA CYS A 49 5.44 8.68 -6.32
C CYS A 49 5.85 7.27 -6.70
N ARG A 50 5.64 6.32 -5.80
CA ARG A 50 5.84 4.89 -6.00
C ARG A 50 4.67 4.16 -5.36
N ASP A 51 4.11 3.20 -6.09
CA ASP A 51 3.07 2.29 -5.62
C ASP A 51 3.60 0.87 -5.80
N ARG A 52 3.57 0.06 -4.73
CA ARG A 52 3.97 -1.34 -4.74
C ARG A 52 2.86 -2.19 -4.18
N GLU A 53 2.48 -3.22 -4.89
CA GLU A 53 1.41 -4.14 -4.47
C GLU A 53 1.69 -4.81 -3.13
N PHE A 54 2.98 -5.05 -2.84
CA PHE A 54 3.43 -5.58 -1.55
C PHE A 54 4.85 -5.13 -1.26
N ASP A 55 5.06 -4.58 -0.07
CA ASP A 55 6.38 -4.19 0.48
C ASP A 55 6.26 -4.04 1.99
N ALA A 56 7.38 -3.85 2.66
CA ALA A 56 7.44 -3.61 4.11
C ALA A 56 7.88 -2.19 4.42
N GLU A 57 7.45 -1.67 5.57
CA GLU A 57 7.90 -0.40 6.13
C GLU A 57 7.92 -0.46 7.66
N ASP A 58 8.92 0.20 8.25
CA ASP A 58 9.05 0.33 9.70
C ASP A 58 8.30 1.58 10.19
N PHE A 59 7.50 1.41 11.22
CA PHE A 59 6.76 2.47 11.91
C PHE A 59 7.06 2.45 13.40
N ILE A 60 6.73 3.55 14.08
CA ILE A 60 6.54 3.53 15.54
C ILE A 60 5.05 3.39 15.78
N ASP A 61 4.62 2.33 16.46
CA ASP A 61 3.22 2.13 16.80
C ASP A 61 2.74 3.27 17.71
N PRO A 62 1.73 4.06 17.29
CA PRO A 62 1.24 5.18 18.09
C PRO A 62 0.67 4.79 19.45
N ALA A 63 0.20 3.55 19.62
CA ALA A 63 -0.36 3.07 20.87
C ALA A 63 0.71 2.59 21.85
N THR A 64 1.71 1.85 21.38
CA THR A 64 2.74 1.22 22.23
C THR A 64 4.07 1.97 22.23
N GLN A 65 4.28 2.88 21.28
CA GLN A 65 5.53 3.61 21.02
C GLN A 65 6.73 2.70 20.71
N GLN A 66 6.44 1.48 20.30
CA GLN A 66 7.46 0.51 19.89
C GLN A 66 7.60 0.48 18.37
N LYS A 67 8.79 0.09 17.90
CA LYS A 67 9.04 -0.14 16.48
C LYS A 67 8.29 -1.39 16.03
N VAL A 68 7.60 -1.28 14.88
CA VAL A 68 6.87 -2.37 14.22
C VAL A 68 7.10 -2.31 12.73
N THR A 69 7.28 -3.47 12.10
CA THR A 69 7.34 -3.60 10.64
C THR A 69 5.96 -3.98 10.14
N ILE A 70 5.43 -3.21 9.19
CA ILE A 70 4.11 -3.44 8.58
C ILE A 70 4.31 -3.81 7.13
N GLU A 71 3.70 -4.91 6.73
CA GLU A 71 3.71 -5.42 5.36
C GLU A 71 2.35 -5.20 4.70
N GLY A 72 2.36 -4.87 3.41
CA GLY A 72 1.16 -4.64 2.63
C GLY A 72 1.39 -3.82 1.37
N ARG A 73 0.32 -3.31 0.78
CA ARG A 73 0.41 -2.39 -0.35
C ARG A 73 0.98 -1.06 0.12
N LYS A 74 2.12 -0.68 -0.47
CA LYS A 74 2.90 0.48 -0.03
C LYS A 74 2.88 1.60 -1.05
N PHE A 75 2.48 2.77 -0.59
CA PHE A 75 2.50 4.03 -1.32
C PHE A 75 3.56 4.93 -0.71
N HIS A 76 4.45 5.45 -1.56
CA HIS A 76 5.45 6.42 -1.14
C HIS A 76 5.35 7.65 -2.02
N THR A 77 5.11 8.81 -1.42
CA THR A 77 4.99 10.09 -2.12
C THR A 77 5.98 11.09 -1.54
N GLU A 78 6.79 11.67 -2.42
CA GLU A 78 7.70 12.75 -2.09
C GLU A 78 7.09 14.07 -2.58
N TYR A 79 6.87 14.99 -1.67
CA TYR A 79 6.40 16.33 -1.97
C TYR A 79 7.54 17.33 -1.87
N SER A 80 7.52 18.32 -2.74
CA SER A 80 8.45 19.47 -2.75
C SER A 80 7.64 20.75 -2.64
N ALA A 81 8.05 21.64 -1.74
CA ALA A 81 7.45 22.96 -1.65
C ALA A 81 7.66 23.75 -2.95
N LEU A 82 6.64 24.43 -3.40
CA LEU A 82 6.74 25.40 -4.50
C LEU A 82 7.52 26.63 -4.03
N LYS A 83 8.27 27.28 -4.90
CA LYS A 83 9.12 28.45 -4.56
C LYS A 83 8.45 29.48 -3.64
N PRO A 84 7.19 29.93 -3.85
CA PRO A 84 6.55 30.90 -2.96
C PRO A 84 6.26 30.36 -1.55
N PHE A 85 6.39 29.05 -1.34
CA PHE A 85 6.10 28.36 -0.08
C PHE A 85 7.35 27.77 0.58
N GLU A 86 8.52 27.85 -0.04
CA GLU A 86 9.78 27.40 0.56
C GLU A 86 10.02 28.17 1.90
N GLY A 87 10.27 27.40 2.95
CA GLY A 87 10.45 27.94 4.31
C GLY A 87 9.20 28.51 4.97
N LYS A 88 8.04 28.51 4.31
CA LYS A 88 6.80 29.07 4.85
C LYS A 88 6.20 28.22 5.97
N TYR A 89 6.29 26.90 5.86
CA TYR A 89 5.72 25.98 6.82
C TYR A 89 6.80 25.36 7.72
N SER A 90 6.54 25.30 9.01
CA SER A 90 7.35 24.53 9.94
C SER A 90 6.98 23.05 9.88
N ARG A 91 7.91 22.16 10.27
CA ARG A 91 7.63 20.72 10.44
C ARG A 91 6.45 20.49 11.37
N LEU A 92 6.38 21.25 12.46
CA LEU A 92 5.28 21.18 13.41
C LEU A 92 3.93 21.51 12.74
N GLN A 93 3.86 22.57 11.96
CA GLN A 93 2.62 22.94 11.28
C GLN A 93 2.17 21.85 10.29
N VAL A 94 3.08 21.31 9.53
CA VAL A 94 2.76 20.23 8.58
C VAL A 94 2.33 18.98 9.33
N SER A 95 3.10 18.52 10.33
CA SER A 95 2.76 17.35 11.13
C SER A 95 1.36 17.48 11.76
N ARG A 96 1.04 18.64 12.36
CA ARG A 96 -0.28 18.88 12.97
C ARG A 96 -1.44 18.83 11.97
N ASN A 97 -1.24 19.22 10.72
CA ASN A 97 -2.28 19.07 9.71
C ASN A 97 -2.61 17.60 9.44
N TYR A 98 -1.59 16.73 9.31
CA TYR A 98 -1.79 15.29 9.08
C TYR A 98 -2.30 14.58 10.34
N THR A 99 -1.75 14.86 11.53
CA THR A 99 -2.21 14.23 12.78
C THR A 99 -3.64 14.62 13.10
N ASN A 100 -4.04 15.87 12.90
CA ASN A 100 -5.42 16.30 13.07
C ASN A 100 -6.36 15.65 12.05
N ALA A 101 -5.92 15.48 10.79
CA ALA A 101 -6.72 14.84 9.76
C ALA A 101 -6.99 13.38 10.09
N ILE A 102 -5.97 12.61 10.48
CA ILE A 102 -6.13 11.19 10.83
C ILE A 102 -6.99 11.01 12.09
N THR A 103 -6.80 11.87 13.10
CA THR A 103 -7.55 11.79 14.36
C THR A 103 -9.05 12.09 14.16
N LYS A 104 -9.38 13.02 13.27
CA LYS A 104 -10.79 13.34 12.93
C LYS A 104 -11.55 12.16 12.34
N ILE A 105 -10.86 11.20 11.72
CA ILE A 105 -11.48 10.01 11.14
C ILE A 105 -11.31 8.75 12.00
N GLY A 106 -10.88 8.93 13.28
CA GLY A 106 -10.76 7.86 14.26
C GLY A 106 -9.39 7.19 14.36
N GLY A 107 -8.37 7.72 13.67
CA GLY A 107 -7.01 7.23 13.77
C GLY A 107 -6.25 7.82 14.96
N ILE A 108 -5.06 7.28 15.20
CA ILE A 108 -4.14 7.72 16.25
C ILE A 108 -2.79 8.11 15.63
N ALA A 109 -2.05 8.98 16.30
CA ALA A 109 -0.76 9.47 15.83
C ALA A 109 0.27 9.55 16.96
N TYR A 110 1.54 9.37 16.61
CA TYR A 110 2.68 9.52 17.51
C TYR A 110 3.76 10.39 16.87
N GLU A 111 4.24 11.36 17.62
CA GLU A 111 5.35 12.26 17.25
C GLU A 111 6.49 12.08 18.26
N LYS A 112 7.64 11.58 17.84
CA LYS A 112 8.79 11.35 18.71
C LYS A 112 9.26 12.63 19.41
N ASN A 113 9.18 13.78 18.74
CA ASN A 113 9.42 15.10 19.29
C ASN A 113 8.25 16.02 18.94
N PRO A 114 7.25 16.18 19.84
CA PRO A 114 6.05 16.98 19.53
C PRO A 114 6.29 18.47 19.29
N LYS A 115 7.45 19.01 19.68
CA LYS A 115 7.79 20.44 19.45
C LYS A 115 8.45 20.70 18.10
N ASP A 116 9.18 19.69 17.59
CA ASP A 116 9.84 19.75 16.28
C ASP A 116 9.88 18.32 15.68
N PRO A 117 8.77 17.83 15.16
CA PRO A 117 8.67 16.47 14.66
C PRO A 117 9.54 16.29 13.41
N SER A 118 10.50 15.35 13.48
CA SER A 118 11.26 14.88 12.31
C SER A 118 10.58 13.73 11.62
N GLU A 119 9.79 12.97 12.39
CA GLU A 119 8.99 11.84 11.95
C GLU A 119 7.69 11.77 12.74
N THR A 120 6.61 11.42 12.07
CA THR A 120 5.28 11.21 12.66
C THR A 120 4.73 9.90 12.13
N SER A 121 4.37 8.98 13.02
CA SER A 121 3.68 7.73 12.69
C SER A 121 2.20 7.87 13.00
N MET A 122 1.36 7.30 12.12
CA MET A 122 -0.09 7.36 12.22
C MET A 122 -0.68 5.98 11.91
N LYS A 123 -1.78 5.64 12.58
CA LYS A 123 -2.49 4.38 12.39
C LYS A 123 -3.99 4.63 12.34
N LEU A 124 -4.66 3.97 11.40
CA LEU A 124 -6.11 3.97 11.26
C LEU A 124 -6.60 2.53 11.10
N ILE A 125 -7.62 2.15 11.86
CA ILE A 125 -8.37 0.91 11.66
C ILE A 125 -9.79 1.31 11.29
N LYS A 126 -10.21 0.98 10.09
CA LYS A 126 -11.55 1.32 9.58
C LYS A 126 -12.00 0.28 8.56
N ASP A 127 -13.26 -0.18 8.68
CA ASP A 127 -13.88 -1.14 7.76
C ASP A 127 -13.00 -2.40 7.56
N ASP A 128 -12.49 -2.98 8.65
CA ASP A 128 -11.57 -4.12 8.72
C ASP A 128 -10.23 -3.92 8.01
N LYS A 129 -9.92 -2.69 7.61
CA LYS A 129 -8.62 -2.31 7.05
C LYS A 129 -7.75 -1.64 8.10
N GLU A 130 -6.52 -2.07 8.18
CA GLU A 130 -5.47 -1.46 9.01
C GLU A 130 -4.52 -0.68 8.10
N ILE A 131 -4.47 0.64 8.26
CA ILE A 131 -3.68 1.55 7.43
C ILE A 131 -2.68 2.27 8.33
N TRP A 132 -1.43 2.23 7.93
CA TRP A 132 -0.33 2.93 8.58
C TRP A 132 0.21 4.03 7.68
N ALA A 133 0.54 5.18 8.27
CA ALA A 133 1.14 6.28 7.54
C ALA A 133 2.33 6.84 8.32
N LYS A 134 3.39 7.20 7.61
CA LYS A 134 4.58 7.83 8.15
C LYS A 134 4.89 9.10 7.39
N LEU A 135 5.08 10.17 8.13
CA LEU A 135 5.47 11.47 7.63
C LEU A 135 6.90 11.77 8.07
N GLN A 136 7.78 12.09 7.13
CA GLN A 136 9.16 12.47 7.38
C GLN A 136 9.51 13.76 6.63
N PHE A 137 10.51 14.48 7.11
CA PHE A 137 10.88 15.79 6.59
C PHE A 137 12.36 15.87 6.25
N ASN A 138 12.67 16.67 5.23
CA ASN A 138 14.04 17.04 4.90
C ASN A 138 14.12 18.55 4.57
N PHE A 139 15.25 19.17 4.88
CA PHE A 139 15.45 20.62 4.74
C PHE A 139 14.31 21.45 5.34
N GLY A 140 14.05 21.25 6.63
CA GLY A 140 12.87 21.81 7.29
C GLY A 140 11.60 21.10 6.85
N ALA A 141 10.64 21.82 6.27
CA ALA A 141 9.44 21.26 5.67
C ALA A 141 9.39 21.50 4.15
N ASN A 142 10.53 21.81 3.50
CA ASN A 142 10.56 22.00 2.06
C ASN A 142 10.39 20.68 1.28
N TYR A 143 10.82 19.57 1.87
CA TYR A 143 10.58 18.24 1.36
C TYR A 143 9.84 17.41 2.40
N LEU A 144 8.79 16.77 1.95
CA LEU A 144 7.88 15.96 2.74
C LEU A 144 7.79 14.57 2.12
N TYR A 145 8.03 13.54 2.91
CA TYR A 145 7.91 12.14 2.53
C TYR A 145 6.72 11.54 3.26
N LEU A 146 5.73 11.13 2.51
CA LEU A 146 4.56 10.43 3.03
C LEU A 146 4.61 8.98 2.54
N THR A 147 4.79 8.06 3.48
CA THR A 147 4.69 6.62 3.22
C THR A 147 3.42 6.09 3.85
N ILE A 148 2.60 5.38 3.08
CA ILE A 148 1.38 4.73 3.54
C ILE A 148 1.47 3.25 3.24
N VAL A 149 1.13 2.39 4.21
CA VAL A 149 0.99 0.95 4.02
C VAL A 149 -0.43 0.55 4.39
N GLU A 150 -1.15 0.03 3.40
CA GLU A 150 -2.40 -0.68 3.61
C GLU A 150 -2.06 -2.13 3.92
N LYS A 151 -2.16 -2.51 5.21
CA LYS A 151 -1.76 -3.84 5.68
C LYS A 151 -2.54 -4.93 4.99
N GLN A 152 -1.85 -5.86 4.39
CA GLN A 152 -2.43 -7.03 3.72
C GLN A 152 -1.42 -8.18 3.69
N ALA A 153 -1.92 -9.41 3.57
CA ALA A 153 -1.07 -10.57 3.32
C ALA A 153 -0.54 -10.54 1.88
N MET A 154 0.68 -11.04 1.69
CA MET A 154 1.27 -11.20 0.36
C MET A 154 0.48 -12.24 -0.45
N ALA A 155 0.09 -11.87 -1.67
CA ALA A 155 -0.44 -12.85 -2.61
C ALA A 155 0.68 -13.81 -3.06
N GLN A 156 0.56 -15.08 -2.73
CA GLN A 156 1.53 -16.11 -3.12
C GLN A 156 1.33 -16.45 -4.60
N GLN A 157 2.27 -16.04 -5.46
CA GLN A 157 2.24 -16.31 -6.90
C GLN A 157 3.11 -17.51 -7.30
N VAL A 158 4.15 -17.79 -6.50
CA VAL A 158 5.04 -18.92 -6.72
C VAL A 158 4.59 -20.09 -5.86
N VAL A 159 4.17 -21.17 -6.47
CA VAL A 159 3.77 -22.41 -5.78
C VAL A 159 4.79 -23.52 -6.02
N ALA A 160 4.95 -24.41 -5.06
CA ALA A 160 5.74 -25.62 -5.26
C ALA A 160 5.11 -26.47 -6.37
N ASP A 161 5.93 -26.94 -7.33
CA ASP A 161 5.42 -27.77 -8.41
C ASP A 161 5.04 -29.19 -7.92
N ALA A 162 4.29 -29.92 -8.74
CA ALA A 162 3.82 -31.27 -8.40
C ALA A 162 4.97 -32.26 -8.11
N ARG A 163 6.16 -32.05 -8.68
CA ARG A 163 7.34 -32.90 -8.40
C ARG A 163 7.89 -32.65 -7.01
N PHE A 164 8.04 -31.39 -6.63
CA PHE A 164 8.46 -31.01 -5.28
C PHE A 164 7.48 -31.54 -4.22
N MET A 165 6.17 -31.43 -4.49
CA MET A 165 5.14 -32.00 -3.60
C MET A 165 5.26 -33.54 -3.49
N ALA A 166 5.44 -34.22 -4.61
CA ALA A 166 5.64 -35.67 -4.61
C ALA A 166 6.88 -36.09 -3.81
N GLU A 167 8.01 -35.38 -3.99
CA GLU A 167 9.24 -35.63 -3.25
C GLU A 167 9.07 -35.40 -1.74
N GLY A 168 8.42 -34.31 -1.35
CA GLY A 168 8.11 -34.01 0.07
C GLY A 168 7.24 -35.09 0.69
N ILE A 169 6.16 -35.50 0.03
CA ILE A 169 5.27 -36.58 0.51
C ILE A 169 6.04 -37.91 0.62
N ASN A 170 6.86 -38.27 -0.38
CA ASN A 170 7.61 -39.53 -0.38
C ASN A 170 8.72 -39.57 0.69
N THR A 171 9.31 -38.40 1.03
CA THR A 171 10.44 -38.34 1.97
C THR A 171 9.99 -38.12 3.42
N THR A 172 9.00 -37.25 3.64
CA THR A 172 8.58 -36.79 4.99
C THR A 172 7.14 -37.14 5.32
N GLY A 173 6.37 -37.67 4.35
CA GLY A 173 4.96 -37.98 4.51
C GLY A 173 4.03 -36.74 4.42
N HIS A 174 4.56 -35.54 4.25
CA HIS A 174 3.77 -34.31 4.17
C HIS A 174 4.46 -33.23 3.34
N VAL A 175 3.68 -32.21 2.92
CA VAL A 175 4.19 -31.00 2.28
C VAL A 175 3.34 -29.80 2.69
N ALA A 176 3.97 -28.70 3.02
CA ALA A 176 3.27 -27.44 3.29
C ALA A 176 3.01 -26.68 1.99
N LEU A 177 1.77 -26.21 1.81
CA LEU A 177 1.34 -25.42 0.65
C LEU A 177 0.91 -24.03 1.10
N TYR A 178 1.58 -23.01 0.61
CA TYR A 178 1.34 -21.62 0.96
C TYR A 178 0.48 -20.86 -0.07
N GLY A 179 0.11 -21.49 -1.17
CA GLY A 179 -0.63 -20.87 -2.28
C GLY A 179 -2.16 -20.96 -2.19
N ILE A 180 -2.72 -21.41 -1.05
CA ILE A 180 -4.17 -21.46 -0.83
C ILE A 180 -4.59 -20.26 0.02
N HIS A 181 -5.45 -19.41 -0.53
CA HIS A 181 -5.83 -18.13 0.06
C HIS A 181 -7.29 -18.11 0.51
N PHE A 182 -7.53 -17.46 1.65
CA PHE A 182 -8.84 -17.23 2.24
C PHE A 182 -8.94 -15.77 2.68
N ASP A 183 -10.15 -15.21 2.72
CA ASP A 183 -10.37 -13.94 3.39
C ASP A 183 -10.28 -14.10 4.90
N PHE A 184 -10.09 -12.98 5.60
CA PHE A 184 -10.07 -12.95 7.04
C PHE A 184 -11.35 -13.56 7.61
N ASN A 185 -11.23 -14.49 8.56
CA ASN A 185 -12.35 -15.22 9.19
C ASN A 185 -13.27 -15.97 8.23
N LYS A 186 -12.85 -16.26 7.00
CA LYS A 186 -13.64 -17.04 6.03
C LYS A 186 -12.94 -18.32 5.63
N ALA A 187 -13.74 -19.26 5.12
CA ALA A 187 -13.28 -20.55 4.61
C ALA A 187 -13.47 -20.70 3.09
N ASP A 188 -14.03 -19.69 2.41
CA ASP A 188 -14.18 -19.73 0.96
C ASP A 188 -12.80 -19.60 0.30
N VAL A 189 -12.48 -20.55 -0.58
CA VAL A 189 -11.22 -20.54 -1.34
C VAL A 189 -11.24 -19.41 -2.36
N LYS A 190 -10.25 -18.54 -2.31
CA LYS A 190 -10.16 -17.40 -3.22
C LYS A 190 -9.65 -17.83 -4.61
N PRO A 191 -10.02 -17.08 -5.68
CA PRO A 191 -9.57 -17.37 -7.06
C PRO A 191 -8.05 -17.42 -7.21
N GLU A 192 -7.31 -16.63 -6.40
CA GLU A 192 -5.84 -16.61 -6.38
C GLU A 192 -5.21 -17.95 -5.99
N SER A 193 -5.99 -18.88 -5.40
CA SER A 193 -5.55 -20.23 -5.05
C SER A 193 -5.49 -21.19 -6.26
N GLU A 194 -6.01 -20.79 -7.41
CA GLU A 194 -6.11 -21.66 -8.59
C GLU A 194 -4.78 -22.28 -9.03
N PRO A 195 -3.64 -21.56 -9.04
CA PRO A 195 -2.34 -22.18 -9.39
C PRO A 195 -1.97 -23.34 -8.46
N ALA A 196 -2.14 -23.19 -7.15
CA ALA A 196 -1.83 -24.25 -6.18
C ALA A 196 -2.78 -25.45 -6.32
N LEU A 197 -4.08 -25.22 -6.52
CA LEU A 197 -5.05 -26.30 -6.76
C LEU A 197 -4.73 -27.09 -8.04
N LYS A 198 -4.26 -26.42 -9.09
CA LYS A 198 -3.80 -27.09 -10.32
C LYS A 198 -2.60 -28.00 -10.07
N GLU A 199 -1.61 -27.55 -9.31
CA GLU A 199 -0.44 -28.36 -8.99
C GLU A 199 -0.79 -29.59 -8.13
N ILE A 200 -1.70 -29.47 -7.15
CA ILE A 200 -2.25 -30.60 -6.39
C ILE A 200 -2.95 -31.57 -7.35
N THR A 201 -3.72 -31.06 -8.30
CA THR A 201 -4.42 -31.88 -9.29
C THR A 201 -3.43 -32.66 -10.18
N ILE A 202 -2.37 -31.99 -10.65
CA ILE A 202 -1.29 -32.61 -11.44
C ILE A 202 -0.61 -33.74 -10.65
N LEU A 203 -0.30 -33.48 -9.37
CA LEU A 203 0.27 -34.49 -8.46
C LEU A 203 -0.62 -35.73 -8.40
N LEU A 204 -1.90 -35.55 -8.09
CA LEU A 204 -2.86 -36.65 -7.96
C LEU A 204 -3.15 -37.36 -9.29
N GLN A 205 -3.06 -36.69 -10.43
CA GLN A 205 -3.20 -37.30 -11.76
C GLN A 205 -1.97 -38.14 -12.14
N LYS A 206 -0.77 -37.69 -11.76
CA LYS A 206 0.48 -38.43 -12.03
C LYS A 206 0.62 -39.68 -11.20
N ASP A 207 0.08 -39.68 -9.97
CA ASP A 207 0.03 -40.87 -9.13
C ASP A 207 -1.43 -41.21 -8.78
N PRO A 208 -2.09 -42.09 -9.56
CA PRO A 208 -3.48 -42.49 -9.34
C PRO A 208 -3.72 -43.25 -8.03
N LYS A 209 -2.68 -43.80 -7.40
CA LYS A 209 -2.79 -44.52 -6.12
C LYS A 209 -2.60 -43.63 -4.89
N LEU A 210 -2.06 -42.42 -5.07
CA LEU A 210 -1.83 -41.49 -3.98
C LEU A 210 -3.15 -41.04 -3.39
N LYS A 211 -3.28 -41.17 -2.08
CA LYS A 211 -4.34 -40.62 -1.26
C LYS A 211 -3.70 -39.60 -0.31
N ILE A 212 -4.35 -38.44 -0.12
CA ILE A 212 -3.84 -37.37 0.72
C ILE A 212 -4.86 -36.92 1.75
N TYR A 213 -4.39 -36.44 2.88
CA TYR A 213 -5.20 -35.67 3.81
C TYR A 213 -4.92 -34.18 3.61
N VAL A 214 -5.96 -33.38 3.51
CA VAL A 214 -5.86 -31.93 3.48
C VAL A 214 -5.99 -31.40 4.89
N VAL A 215 -4.96 -30.73 5.39
CA VAL A 215 -4.91 -30.19 6.75
C VAL A 215 -4.88 -28.66 6.64
N GLY A 216 -5.86 -28.00 7.26
CA GLY A 216 -5.90 -26.54 7.37
C GLY A 216 -5.14 -26.09 8.61
N HIS A 217 -4.49 -24.92 8.50
CA HIS A 217 -3.86 -24.23 9.61
C HIS A 217 -4.38 -22.80 9.70
N THR A 218 -4.40 -22.22 10.91
CA THR A 218 -4.64 -20.81 11.17
C THR A 218 -3.42 -20.23 11.89
N ASP A 219 -3.34 -18.91 11.98
CA ASP A 219 -2.44 -18.24 12.90
C ASP A 219 -2.89 -18.44 14.36
N ASN A 220 -2.17 -17.87 15.30
CA ASN A 220 -2.48 -17.95 16.73
C ASN A 220 -3.42 -16.81 17.22
N ALA A 221 -4.00 -16.02 16.30
CA ALA A 221 -4.98 -15.00 16.66
C ALA A 221 -6.34 -15.62 16.91
N GLY A 222 -6.95 -15.35 18.07
CA GLY A 222 -8.24 -15.90 18.49
C GLY A 222 -8.15 -17.11 19.42
N GLY A 223 -9.32 -17.67 19.76
CA GLY A 223 -9.43 -18.85 20.64
C GLY A 223 -9.14 -20.16 19.92
N LEU A 224 -8.61 -21.14 20.66
CA LEU A 224 -8.24 -22.45 20.12
C LEU A 224 -9.42 -23.14 19.40
N ASP A 225 -10.59 -23.21 20.03
CA ASP A 225 -11.76 -23.88 19.46
C ASP A 225 -12.24 -23.22 18.16
N TYR A 226 -12.19 -21.89 18.14
CA TYR A 226 -12.51 -21.12 16.94
C TYR A 226 -11.54 -21.42 15.80
N ASN A 227 -10.24 -21.40 16.09
CA ASN A 227 -9.19 -21.68 15.10
C ASN A 227 -9.23 -23.11 14.60
N MET A 228 -9.51 -24.09 15.48
CA MET A 228 -9.73 -25.49 15.09
C MET A 228 -10.92 -25.61 14.13
N LYS A 229 -12.05 -24.98 14.42
CA LYS A 229 -13.21 -24.99 13.53
C LYS A 229 -12.90 -24.33 12.18
N LEU A 230 -12.27 -23.18 12.19
CA LEU A 230 -11.91 -22.44 10.97
C LEU A 230 -10.91 -23.22 10.09
N SER A 231 -9.89 -23.85 10.69
CA SER A 231 -8.93 -24.66 9.96
C SER A 231 -9.59 -25.88 9.28
N HIS A 232 -10.51 -26.55 10.00
CA HIS A 232 -11.28 -27.66 9.44
C HIS A 232 -12.16 -27.21 8.27
N GLN A 233 -12.90 -26.13 8.42
CA GLN A 233 -13.74 -25.57 7.36
C GLN A 233 -12.92 -25.18 6.11
N ARG A 234 -11.71 -24.65 6.28
CA ARG A 234 -10.79 -24.34 5.18
C ARG A 234 -10.30 -25.58 4.46
N ALA A 235 -9.94 -26.62 5.20
CA ALA A 235 -9.55 -27.92 4.61
C ALA A 235 -10.70 -28.52 3.80
N GLU A 236 -11.93 -28.54 4.36
CA GLU A 236 -13.13 -29.01 3.66
C GLU A 236 -13.42 -28.21 2.39
N ALA A 237 -13.24 -26.90 2.38
CA ALA A 237 -13.45 -26.08 1.21
C ALA A 237 -12.45 -26.41 0.10
N VAL A 238 -11.18 -26.66 0.43
CA VAL A 238 -10.16 -27.13 -0.54
C VAL A 238 -10.54 -28.50 -1.12
N VAL A 239 -10.93 -29.44 -0.28
CA VAL A 239 -11.40 -30.77 -0.73
C VAL A 239 -12.58 -30.64 -1.68
N LYS A 240 -13.57 -29.78 -1.33
CA LYS A 240 -14.74 -29.54 -2.18
C LYS A 240 -14.35 -28.96 -3.54
N GLU A 241 -13.41 -28.01 -3.61
CA GLU A 241 -12.90 -27.49 -4.88
C GLU A 241 -12.21 -28.58 -5.73
N LEU A 242 -11.35 -29.39 -5.11
CA LEU A 242 -10.66 -30.49 -5.80
C LEU A 242 -11.64 -31.51 -6.40
N ILE A 243 -12.72 -31.85 -5.68
CA ILE A 243 -13.76 -32.76 -6.15
C ILE A 243 -14.60 -32.10 -7.24
N SER A 244 -15.16 -30.92 -6.96
CA SER A 244 -16.17 -30.30 -7.83
C SER A 244 -15.59 -29.74 -9.11
N LYS A 245 -14.50 -28.97 -9.02
CA LYS A 245 -13.87 -28.28 -10.14
C LYS A 245 -12.85 -29.16 -10.87
N TYR A 246 -12.01 -29.86 -10.13
CA TYR A 246 -10.89 -30.64 -10.68
C TYR A 246 -11.17 -32.13 -10.83
N LYS A 247 -12.36 -32.59 -10.43
CA LYS A 247 -12.85 -33.97 -10.60
C LYS A 247 -11.96 -35.04 -9.94
N ILE A 248 -11.30 -34.72 -8.86
CA ILE A 248 -10.59 -35.69 -8.03
C ILE A 248 -11.59 -36.59 -7.31
N ALA A 249 -11.36 -37.88 -7.31
CA ALA A 249 -12.24 -38.88 -6.66
C ALA A 249 -12.24 -38.64 -5.13
N PRO A 250 -13.45 -38.61 -4.48
CA PRO A 250 -13.55 -38.32 -3.05
C PRO A 250 -12.78 -39.25 -2.13
N ASP A 251 -12.64 -40.52 -2.53
CA ASP A 251 -11.91 -41.55 -1.76
C ASP A 251 -10.38 -41.38 -1.76
N ARG A 252 -9.90 -40.32 -2.44
CA ARG A 252 -8.49 -39.94 -2.50
C ARG A 252 -8.12 -38.76 -1.64
N LEU A 253 -9.15 -38.09 -0.99
CA LEU A 253 -9.01 -36.85 -0.24
C LEU A 253 -9.54 -36.98 1.19
#